data_d47723ec0504b288820a69da4fe44417
#
_entry.id   d47723ec0504b288820a69da4fe44417
#
_cell.length_a   1.000
_cell.length_b   1.000
_cell.length_c   1.000
_cell.angle_alpha   90.00
_cell.angle_beta   90.00
_cell.angle_gamma   90.00
#
_symmetry.space_group_name_H-M   'P 1'
#
loop_
_entity.id
_entity.type
_entity.pdbx_description
1 polymer ?
#
loop_
_entity_poly.entity_id
_entity_poly.type
_entity_poly.pdbx_seq_one_letter_code
_entity_poly.pdbx_strand_id
1 'polypeptide(L)'
;MPKILILSSNPRQDLKLDREAKDLKGLLKRLGKIEKKFEMEYCFLVSSQELQELLAEHSPKFVHFCGHGEGERGLIFQDEDGQAEFVSTKVLVQIFKTFSKDIECIVLNACESDRQAEAIVEHINYVVGMSQPILDKAAHQFAIGFYTGLVAGRTIEDAYKMGCNQILIWSEKNSQSNQNRKFENVGVRANAHVS
;
A
#
# COMPACT_ATOMS: atom_id res chain seq x y z
N MET A 1 -17.74 -10.77 2.85
CA MET A 1 -16.59 -10.83 1.93
C MET A 1 -15.43 -10.12 2.59
N PRO A 2 -14.17 -10.54 2.41
CA PRO A 2 -13.03 -9.80 2.92
C PRO A 2 -12.97 -8.42 2.26
N LYS A 3 -12.73 -7.37 3.07
CA LYS A 3 -12.71 -5.98 2.63
C LYS A 3 -11.27 -5.51 2.44
N ILE A 4 -11.05 -4.78 1.35
CA ILE A 4 -9.83 -4.03 1.07
C ILE A 4 -10.13 -2.57 1.32
N LEU A 5 -9.45 -1.95 2.26
CA LEU A 5 -9.54 -0.52 2.55
C LEU A 5 -8.32 0.19 1.97
N ILE A 6 -8.54 1.06 1.00
CA ILE A 6 -7.51 1.89 0.40
C ILE A 6 -7.60 3.29 1.01
N LEU A 7 -6.53 3.67 1.69
CA LEU A 7 -6.37 4.95 2.35
C LEU A 7 -5.38 5.80 1.57
N SER A 8 -5.74 6.98 1.15
CA SER A 8 -4.81 7.88 0.47
C SER A 8 -4.67 9.20 1.20
N SER A 9 -3.43 9.64 1.37
CA SER A 9 -3.08 10.93 1.95
C SER A 9 -2.01 11.62 1.12
N ASN A 10 -2.32 12.80 0.58
CA ASN A 10 -1.43 13.56 -0.30
C ASN A 10 -1.50 15.07 0.01
N PRO A 11 -1.13 15.50 1.23
CA PRO A 11 -1.18 16.91 1.61
C PRO A 11 -0.25 17.80 0.75
N ARG A 12 0.77 17.21 0.14
CA ARG A 12 1.70 17.91 -0.78
C ARG A 12 1.16 18.08 -2.19
N GLN A 13 0.06 17.39 -2.54
CA GLN A 13 -0.62 17.43 -3.85
C GLN A 13 0.29 17.09 -5.06
N ASP A 14 1.36 16.37 -4.85
CA ASP A 14 2.38 16.01 -5.86
C ASP A 14 2.26 14.56 -6.36
N LEU A 15 1.48 13.71 -5.68
CA LEU A 15 1.19 12.34 -6.08
C LEU A 15 -0.10 12.24 -6.91
N LYS A 16 -0.14 11.25 -7.81
CA LYS A 16 -1.32 10.99 -8.67
C LYS A 16 -2.19 9.87 -8.09
N LEU A 17 -2.56 9.97 -6.81
CA LEU A 17 -3.30 8.94 -6.08
C LEU A 17 -4.68 8.64 -6.67
N ASP A 18 -5.37 9.65 -7.20
CA ASP A 18 -6.66 9.46 -7.90
C ASP A 18 -6.54 8.51 -9.09
N ARG A 19 -5.39 8.55 -9.77
CA ARG A 19 -5.11 7.65 -10.89
C ARG A 19 -4.87 6.22 -10.40
N GLU A 20 -4.11 6.05 -9.33
CA GLU A 20 -3.86 4.74 -8.73
C GLU A 20 -5.17 4.08 -8.29
N ALA A 21 -5.99 4.79 -7.54
CA ALA A 21 -7.30 4.32 -7.10
C ALA A 21 -8.22 3.95 -8.29
N LYS A 22 -8.25 4.78 -9.33
CA LYS A 22 -9.05 4.55 -10.54
C LYS A 22 -8.57 3.32 -11.32
N ASP A 23 -7.26 3.15 -11.44
CA ASP A 23 -6.67 2.02 -12.17
C ASP A 23 -6.85 0.71 -11.41
N LEU A 24 -6.70 0.72 -10.07
CA LEU A 24 -7.02 -0.43 -9.22
C LEU A 24 -8.50 -0.80 -9.30
N LYS A 25 -9.40 0.17 -9.21
CA LYS A 25 -10.84 -0.06 -9.40
C LYS A 25 -11.15 -0.60 -10.79
N GLY A 26 -10.53 -0.07 -11.82
CA GLY A 26 -10.66 -0.53 -13.21
C GLY A 26 -10.12 -1.94 -13.41
N LEU A 27 -8.96 -2.28 -12.79
CA LEU A 27 -8.40 -3.62 -12.79
C LEU A 27 -9.38 -4.62 -12.20
N LEU A 28 -9.88 -4.35 -11.02
CA LEU A 28 -10.80 -5.21 -10.29
C LEU A 28 -12.10 -5.41 -11.08
N LYS A 29 -12.65 -4.39 -11.67
CA LYS A 29 -13.82 -4.49 -12.55
C LYS A 29 -13.57 -5.37 -13.78
N ARG A 30 -12.38 -5.28 -14.41
CA ARG A 30 -12.01 -6.12 -15.58
C ARG A 30 -11.86 -7.59 -15.22
N LEU A 31 -11.31 -7.88 -14.06
CA LEU A 31 -11.16 -9.26 -13.60
C LEU A 31 -12.52 -9.91 -13.29
N GLY A 32 -13.65 -9.16 -13.39
CA GLY A 32 -15.06 -9.56 -13.55
C GLY A 32 -15.65 -10.63 -12.61
N LYS A 33 -14.79 -11.42 -11.98
CA LYS A 33 -15.14 -12.43 -10.97
C LYS A 33 -14.93 -11.93 -9.54
N ILE A 34 -14.47 -10.72 -9.37
CA ILE A 34 -13.86 -10.17 -8.16
C ILE A 34 -14.82 -9.47 -7.26
N GLU A 35 -15.81 -8.78 -7.82
CA GLU A 35 -16.88 -8.17 -7.02
C GLU A 35 -17.57 -9.19 -6.08
N LYS A 36 -17.37 -10.49 -6.34
CA LYS A 36 -17.82 -11.59 -5.48
C LYS A 36 -16.77 -12.10 -4.48
N LYS A 37 -15.49 -11.66 -4.57
CA LYS A 37 -14.42 -12.14 -3.67
C LYS A 37 -13.98 -11.11 -2.65
N PHE A 38 -13.95 -9.83 -3.02
CA PHE A 38 -13.52 -8.73 -2.16
C PHE A 38 -14.49 -7.55 -2.28
N GLU A 39 -14.75 -6.91 -1.18
CA GLU A 39 -15.35 -5.58 -1.11
C GLU A 39 -14.22 -4.55 -1.03
N MET A 40 -14.35 -3.40 -1.71
CA MET A 40 -13.31 -2.41 -1.76
C MET A 40 -13.85 -1.02 -1.44
N GLU A 41 -13.22 -0.38 -0.45
CA GLU A 41 -13.51 0.98 -0.04
C GLU A 41 -12.30 1.87 -0.28
N TYR A 42 -12.58 3.10 -0.73
CA TYR A 42 -11.57 4.11 -1.00
C TYR A 42 -11.84 5.34 -0.16
N CYS A 43 -10.86 5.70 0.69
CA CYS A 43 -10.89 6.91 1.49
C CYS A 43 -9.77 7.83 1.01
N PHE A 44 -10.17 9.00 0.51
CA PHE A 44 -9.26 10.01 0.00
C PHE A 44 -9.02 11.08 1.06
N LEU A 45 -7.84 11.70 1.02
CA LEU A 45 -7.47 12.81 1.87
C LEU A 45 -7.58 12.47 3.37
N VAL A 46 -7.18 11.24 3.71
CA VAL A 46 -7.30 10.72 5.06
C VAL A 46 -6.41 11.49 6.02
N SER A 47 -7.02 11.97 7.10
CA SER A 47 -6.30 12.55 8.23
C SER A 47 -5.81 11.48 9.21
N SER A 48 -4.84 11.85 10.05
CA SER A 48 -4.35 10.96 11.10
C SER A 48 -5.43 10.56 12.11
N GLN A 49 -6.38 11.45 12.36
CA GLN A 49 -7.50 11.24 13.30
C GLN A 49 -8.52 10.26 12.73
N GLU A 50 -8.84 10.35 11.43
CA GLU A 50 -9.81 9.46 10.77
C GLU A 50 -9.30 8.02 10.64
N LEU A 51 -7.99 7.78 10.72
CA LEU A 51 -7.43 6.44 10.51
C LEU A 51 -8.08 5.37 11.39
N GLN A 52 -8.23 5.61 12.69
CA GLN A 52 -8.85 4.65 13.60
C GLN A 52 -10.35 4.48 13.35
N GLU A 53 -11.04 5.56 13.02
CA GLU A 53 -12.48 5.56 12.72
C GLU A 53 -12.76 4.70 11.48
N LEU A 54 -11.99 4.91 10.41
CA LEU A 54 -12.10 4.15 9.17
C LEU A 54 -11.77 2.65 9.37
N LEU A 55 -10.75 2.34 10.16
CA LEU A 55 -10.44 0.94 10.50
C LEU A 55 -11.57 0.28 11.29
N ALA A 56 -12.18 0.99 12.25
CA ALA A 56 -13.29 0.49 13.06
C ALA A 56 -14.57 0.34 12.23
N GLU A 57 -14.91 1.31 11.39
CA GLU A 57 -16.11 1.29 10.54
C GLU A 57 -16.06 0.17 9.52
N HIS A 58 -14.90 0.02 8.86
CA HIS A 58 -14.78 -0.90 7.72
C HIS A 58 -14.33 -2.30 8.10
N SER A 59 -13.68 -2.51 9.28
CA SER A 59 -13.12 -3.79 9.72
C SER A 59 -12.39 -4.53 8.58
N PRO A 60 -11.38 -3.90 7.93
CA PRO A 60 -10.79 -4.43 6.72
C PRO A 60 -9.91 -5.65 6.97
N LYS A 61 -9.89 -6.58 6.01
CA LYS A 61 -8.94 -7.69 5.97
C LYS A 61 -7.59 -7.25 5.38
N PHE A 62 -7.65 -6.31 4.45
CA PHE A 62 -6.48 -5.73 3.77
C PHE A 62 -6.52 -4.22 3.88
N VAL A 63 -5.40 -3.61 4.27
CA VAL A 63 -5.23 -2.15 4.30
C VAL A 63 -4.16 -1.77 3.29
N HIS A 64 -4.45 -0.79 2.44
CA HIS A 64 -3.49 -0.25 1.49
C HIS A 64 -3.38 1.26 1.71
N PHE A 65 -2.26 1.70 2.23
CA PHE A 65 -1.92 3.11 2.36
C PHE A 65 -1.17 3.59 1.11
N CYS A 66 -1.65 4.65 0.49
CA CYS A 66 -1.00 5.35 -0.61
C CYS A 66 -0.69 6.77 -0.16
N GLY A 67 0.60 7.14 -0.12
CA GLY A 67 0.98 8.46 0.35
C GLY A 67 2.49 8.65 0.46
N HIS A 68 2.87 9.59 1.29
CA HIS A 68 4.27 9.87 1.57
C HIS A 68 4.77 9.16 2.82
N GLY A 69 6.04 8.76 2.78
CA GLY A 69 6.79 8.30 3.93
C GLY A 69 8.15 9.01 3.99
N GLU A 70 8.64 9.24 5.18
CA GLU A 70 9.94 9.86 5.44
C GLU A 70 10.75 9.03 6.47
N GLY A 71 10.90 7.74 6.20
CA GLY A 71 11.75 6.84 6.97
C GLY A 71 11.47 6.92 8.49
N GLU A 72 12.43 7.39 9.27
CA GLU A 72 12.30 7.48 10.75
C GLU A 72 11.18 8.38 11.24
N ARG A 73 10.80 9.41 10.48
CA ARG A 73 9.72 10.33 10.87
C ARG A 73 8.34 9.70 10.78
N GLY A 74 8.17 8.65 9.97
CA GLY A 74 6.90 7.94 9.84
C GLY A 74 6.19 8.17 8.51
N LEU A 75 4.88 7.98 8.50
CA LEU A 75 4.02 8.26 7.35
C LEU A 75 3.42 9.66 7.46
N ILE A 76 3.13 10.26 6.31
CA ILE A 76 2.54 11.60 6.24
C ILE A 76 1.05 11.47 5.94
N PHE A 77 0.27 12.01 6.85
CA PHE A 77 -1.17 12.21 6.72
C PHE A 77 -1.47 13.70 6.54
N GLN A 78 -2.74 14.06 6.39
CA GLN A 78 -3.15 15.45 6.54
C GLN A 78 -3.67 15.67 7.96
N ASP A 79 -3.59 16.93 8.41
CA ASP A 79 -4.32 17.41 9.57
C ASP A 79 -5.72 17.93 9.15
N GLU A 80 -6.45 18.52 10.11
CA GLU A 80 -7.79 19.08 9.87
C GLU A 80 -7.80 20.26 8.88
N ASP A 81 -6.66 20.95 8.73
CA ASP A 81 -6.48 22.06 7.80
C ASP A 81 -5.91 21.60 6.44
N GLY A 82 -5.73 20.29 6.24
CA GLY A 82 -5.17 19.69 5.00
C GLY A 82 -3.65 19.82 4.89
N GLN A 83 -2.97 20.21 5.99
CA GLN A 83 -1.51 20.31 6.02
C GLN A 83 -0.86 18.96 6.32
N ALA A 84 0.44 18.84 6.03
CA ALA A 84 1.19 17.62 6.27
C ALA A 84 1.42 17.36 7.76
N GLU A 85 0.95 16.24 8.26
CA GLU A 85 1.15 15.77 9.62
C GLU A 85 1.88 14.41 9.64
N PHE A 86 2.90 14.28 10.47
CA PHE A 86 3.67 13.04 10.62
C PHE A 86 3.05 12.14 11.68
N VAL A 87 2.74 10.91 11.27
CA VAL A 87 2.34 9.85 12.20
C VAL A 87 3.51 8.91 12.40
N SER A 88 4.08 8.94 13.60
CA SER A 88 5.28 8.16 13.92
C SER A 88 5.02 6.64 13.87
N THR A 89 6.09 5.87 13.63
CA THR A 89 6.05 4.39 13.65
C THR A 89 5.42 3.85 14.93
N LYS A 90 5.75 4.42 16.09
CA LYS A 90 5.17 4.03 17.38
C LYS A 90 3.64 4.17 17.42
N VAL A 91 3.11 5.26 16.90
CA VAL A 91 1.66 5.50 16.84
C VAL A 91 1.00 4.53 15.87
N LEU A 92 1.56 4.35 14.67
CA LEU A 92 1.04 3.37 13.69
C LEU A 92 0.99 1.95 14.25
N VAL A 93 2.06 1.51 14.94
CA VAL A 93 2.08 0.19 15.60
C VAL A 93 0.94 0.06 16.62
N GLN A 94 0.69 1.06 17.47
CA GLN A 94 -0.39 1.00 18.46
C GLN A 94 -1.76 0.93 17.79
N ILE A 95 -1.97 1.72 16.73
CA ILE A 95 -3.23 1.69 15.98
C ILE A 95 -3.44 0.29 15.38
N PHE A 96 -2.51 -0.20 14.55
CA PHE A 96 -2.68 -1.47 13.85
C PHE A 96 -2.73 -2.68 14.80
N LYS A 97 -2.02 -2.64 15.93
CA LYS A 97 -2.12 -3.64 16.99
C LYS A 97 -3.55 -3.77 17.52
N THR A 98 -4.27 -2.66 17.66
CA THR A 98 -5.67 -2.66 18.13
C THR A 98 -6.57 -3.44 17.16
N PHE A 99 -6.30 -3.39 15.86
CA PHE A 99 -7.08 -4.06 14.81
C PHE A 99 -6.44 -5.36 14.29
N SER A 100 -5.45 -5.91 15.01
CA SER A 100 -4.67 -7.07 14.56
C SER A 100 -5.49 -8.36 14.36
N LYS A 101 -6.65 -8.48 14.98
CA LYS A 101 -7.55 -9.62 14.78
C LYS A 101 -8.31 -9.57 13.45
N ASP A 102 -8.51 -8.39 12.90
CA ASP A 102 -9.29 -8.16 11.69
C ASP A 102 -8.37 -8.10 10.47
N ILE A 103 -7.22 -7.41 10.61
CA ILE A 103 -6.29 -7.14 9.51
C ILE A 103 -5.33 -8.31 9.32
N GLU A 104 -5.27 -8.84 8.10
CA GLU A 104 -4.32 -9.89 7.70
C GLU A 104 -3.09 -9.31 7.00
N CYS A 105 -3.27 -8.30 6.17
CA CYS A 105 -2.17 -7.72 5.40
C CYS A 105 -2.29 -6.20 5.31
N ILE A 106 -1.14 -5.53 5.45
CA ILE A 106 -1.00 -4.08 5.22
C ILE A 106 0.01 -3.86 4.09
N VAL A 107 -0.34 -3.01 3.14
CA VAL A 107 0.58 -2.51 2.09
C VAL A 107 0.80 -1.03 2.33
N LEU A 108 2.03 -0.65 2.63
CA LEU A 108 2.47 0.74 2.80
C LEU A 108 3.13 1.20 1.50
N ASN A 109 2.32 1.74 0.59
CA ASN A 109 2.79 2.29 -0.67
C ASN A 109 3.26 3.74 -0.47
N ALA A 110 4.37 3.87 0.27
CA ALA A 110 5.01 5.12 0.66
C ALA A 110 6.53 4.94 0.69
N CYS A 111 7.28 5.97 0.33
CA CYS A 111 8.74 5.93 0.32
C CYS A 111 9.30 5.60 1.71
N GLU A 112 10.36 4.77 1.75
CA GLU A 112 11.08 4.44 2.99
C GLU A 112 10.19 3.96 4.14
N SER A 113 9.09 3.26 3.80
CA SER A 113 8.12 2.73 4.77
C SER A 113 8.48 1.33 5.30
N ASP A 114 9.64 0.78 4.95
CA ASP A 114 10.13 -0.51 5.42
C ASP A 114 10.32 -0.55 6.94
N ARG A 115 10.73 0.55 7.57
CA ARG A 115 10.84 0.64 9.03
C ARG A 115 9.49 0.52 9.73
N GLN A 116 8.46 1.15 9.16
CA GLN A 116 7.09 1.00 9.66
C GLN A 116 6.61 -0.43 9.47
N ALA A 117 6.91 -1.03 8.31
CA ALA A 117 6.56 -2.41 8.04
C ALA A 117 7.23 -3.39 9.01
N GLU A 118 8.54 -3.22 9.30
CA GLU A 118 9.28 -4.03 10.26
C GLU A 118 8.71 -3.95 11.68
N ALA A 119 8.21 -2.81 12.10
CA ALA A 119 7.63 -2.65 13.43
C ALA A 119 6.17 -3.17 13.51
N ILE A 120 5.39 -2.98 12.45
CA ILE A 120 3.97 -3.38 12.43
C ILE A 120 3.84 -4.90 12.27
N VAL A 121 4.76 -5.57 11.58
CA VAL A 121 4.71 -7.02 11.33
C VAL A 121 4.81 -7.86 12.60
N GLU A 122 5.26 -7.29 13.72
CA GLU A 122 5.20 -7.95 15.04
C GLU A 122 3.76 -8.25 15.49
N HIS A 123 2.77 -7.57 14.90
CA HIS A 123 1.36 -7.67 15.29
C HIS A 123 0.42 -8.06 14.13
N ILE A 124 0.85 -7.86 12.88
CA ILE A 124 0.08 -8.15 11.66
C ILE A 124 0.81 -9.21 10.86
N ASN A 125 0.10 -10.22 10.34
CA ASN A 125 0.72 -11.36 9.67
C ASN A 125 1.57 -10.97 8.46
N TYR A 126 1.13 -10.00 7.67
CA TYR A 126 1.84 -9.56 6.47
C TYR A 126 1.89 -8.04 6.39
N VAL A 127 3.08 -7.48 6.22
CA VAL A 127 3.25 -6.05 5.98
C VAL A 127 4.24 -5.85 4.84
N VAL A 128 3.83 -5.10 3.83
CA VAL A 128 4.67 -4.69 2.70
C VAL A 128 5.06 -3.25 2.90
N GLY A 129 6.35 -2.95 2.89
CA GLY A 129 6.91 -1.60 2.92
C GLY A 129 7.91 -1.39 1.79
N MET A 130 8.26 -0.14 1.50
CA MET A 130 9.22 0.26 0.48
C MET A 130 10.52 0.67 1.15
N SER A 131 11.64 0.00 0.83
CA SER A 131 12.96 0.26 1.45
C SER A 131 13.68 1.48 0.87
N GLN A 132 13.21 2.01 -0.23
CA GLN A 132 13.82 3.16 -0.92
C GLN A 132 12.74 4.06 -1.51
N PRO A 133 13.08 5.31 -1.86
CA PRO A 133 12.20 6.14 -2.66
C PRO A 133 11.82 5.43 -3.95
N ILE A 134 10.53 5.22 -4.15
CA ILE A 134 9.98 4.55 -5.33
C ILE A 134 9.24 5.57 -6.18
N LEU A 135 9.35 5.44 -7.50
CA LEU A 135 8.54 6.26 -8.39
C LEU A 135 7.06 5.87 -8.25
N ASP A 136 6.15 6.83 -8.18
CA ASP A 136 4.70 6.59 -8.11
C ASP A 136 4.22 5.54 -9.10
N LYS A 137 4.76 5.59 -10.34
CA LYS A 137 4.41 4.62 -11.38
C LYS A 137 4.86 3.20 -11.05
N ALA A 138 6.00 3.02 -10.39
CA ALA A 138 6.48 1.70 -10.00
C ALA A 138 5.68 1.17 -8.82
N ALA A 139 5.38 2.02 -7.84
CA ALA A 139 4.49 1.72 -6.72
C ALA A 139 3.10 1.28 -7.21
N HIS A 140 2.55 2.01 -8.19
CA HIS A 140 1.30 1.66 -8.84
C HIS A 140 1.36 0.30 -9.58
N GLN A 141 2.47 0.00 -10.30
CA GLN A 141 2.65 -1.31 -10.94
C GLN A 141 2.72 -2.44 -9.93
N PHE A 142 3.39 -2.22 -8.79
CA PHE A 142 3.37 -3.18 -7.69
C PHE A 142 1.93 -3.50 -7.27
N ALA A 143 1.12 -2.49 -6.98
CA ALA A 143 -0.26 -2.65 -6.57
C ALA A 143 -1.09 -3.44 -7.61
N ILE A 144 -0.93 -3.15 -8.90
CA ILE A 144 -1.58 -3.90 -9.99
C ILE A 144 -1.22 -5.39 -9.92
N GLY A 145 0.07 -5.73 -9.82
CA GLY A 145 0.52 -7.12 -9.76
C GLY A 145 0.04 -7.83 -8.49
N PHE A 146 0.17 -7.16 -7.34
CA PHE A 146 -0.24 -7.68 -6.04
C PHE A 146 -1.74 -8.02 -6.01
N TYR A 147 -2.59 -7.07 -6.36
CA TYR A 147 -4.03 -7.32 -6.36
C TYR A 147 -4.47 -8.29 -7.44
N THR A 148 -3.77 -8.34 -8.59
CA THR A 148 -4.02 -9.40 -9.59
C THR A 148 -3.82 -10.78 -8.97
N GLY A 149 -2.76 -10.96 -8.18
CA GLY A 149 -2.49 -12.22 -7.48
C GLY A 149 -3.56 -12.56 -6.45
N LEU A 150 -3.88 -11.63 -5.55
CA LEU A 150 -4.91 -11.84 -4.51
C LEU A 150 -6.25 -12.25 -5.10
N VAL A 151 -6.63 -11.58 -6.15
CA VAL A 151 -7.88 -11.81 -6.86
C VAL A 151 -7.91 -13.16 -7.55
N ALA A 152 -6.78 -13.58 -8.13
CA ALA A 152 -6.62 -14.91 -8.68
C ALA A 152 -6.63 -16.02 -7.62
N GLY A 153 -6.73 -15.67 -6.32
CA GLY A 153 -6.74 -16.60 -5.20
C GLY A 153 -5.35 -17.14 -4.86
N ARG A 154 -4.29 -16.40 -5.21
CA ARG A 154 -2.93 -16.71 -4.80
C ARG A 154 -2.72 -16.34 -3.34
N THR A 155 -1.69 -16.94 -2.73
CA THR A 155 -1.26 -16.54 -1.37
C THR A 155 -0.76 -15.08 -1.38
N ILE A 156 -0.66 -14.46 -0.22
CA ILE A 156 -0.14 -13.09 -0.08
C ILE A 156 1.31 -13.01 -0.58
N GLU A 157 2.12 -14.04 -0.28
CA GLU A 157 3.51 -14.14 -0.73
C GLU A 157 3.62 -14.23 -2.26
N ASP A 158 2.75 -15.01 -2.90
CA ASP A 158 2.74 -15.11 -4.36
C ASP A 158 2.21 -13.83 -5.00
N ALA A 159 1.20 -13.20 -4.40
CA ALA A 159 0.69 -11.90 -4.81
C ALA A 159 1.80 -10.82 -4.72
N TYR A 160 2.60 -10.84 -3.64
CA TYR A 160 3.77 -9.98 -3.49
C TYR A 160 4.78 -10.18 -4.62
N LYS A 161 5.15 -11.45 -4.91
CA LYS A 161 6.06 -11.77 -6.02
C LYS A 161 5.50 -11.27 -7.37
N MET A 162 4.19 -11.39 -7.58
CA MET A 162 3.53 -10.85 -8.78
C MET A 162 3.62 -9.32 -8.83
N GLY A 163 3.51 -8.64 -7.70
CA GLY A 163 3.75 -7.20 -7.59
C GLY A 163 5.17 -6.82 -8.01
N CYS A 164 6.18 -7.52 -7.47
CA CYS A 164 7.58 -7.31 -7.85
C CYS A 164 7.83 -7.57 -9.34
N ASN A 165 7.30 -8.67 -9.87
CA ASN A 165 7.42 -9.00 -11.30
C ASN A 165 6.78 -7.92 -12.19
N GLN A 166 5.66 -7.35 -11.78
CA GLN A 166 5.00 -6.29 -12.54
C GLN A 166 5.86 -5.00 -12.60
N ILE A 167 6.59 -4.68 -11.52
CA ILE A 167 7.57 -3.58 -11.54
C ILE A 167 8.69 -3.90 -12.53
N LEU A 168 9.25 -5.11 -12.52
CA LEU A 168 10.32 -5.52 -13.44
C LEU A 168 9.88 -5.40 -14.90
N ILE A 169 8.70 -5.92 -15.25
CA ILE A 169 8.13 -5.81 -16.60
C ILE A 169 7.99 -4.34 -17.02
N TRP A 170 7.52 -3.50 -16.10
CA TRP A 170 7.37 -2.07 -16.36
C TRP A 170 8.71 -1.37 -16.54
N SER A 171 9.72 -1.70 -15.72
CA SER A 171 11.06 -1.11 -15.79
C SER A 171 11.78 -1.46 -17.08
N GLU A 172 11.72 -2.71 -17.53
CA GLU A 172 12.30 -3.15 -18.82
C GLU A 172 11.72 -2.38 -20.01
N LYS A 173 10.39 -2.25 -20.06
CA LYS A 173 9.72 -1.48 -21.12
C LYS A 173 10.15 -0.02 -21.15
N ASN A 174 10.39 0.59 -19.98
CA ASN A 174 10.79 2.00 -19.91
C ASN A 174 12.30 2.21 -20.05
N SER A 175 13.13 1.21 -19.76
CA SER A 175 14.58 1.23 -20.02
C SER A 175 14.89 1.19 -21.51
N GLN A 176 14.10 0.46 -22.30
CA GLN A 176 14.22 0.41 -23.75
C GLN A 176 13.84 1.74 -24.42
N SER A 177 12.99 2.55 -23.79
CA SER A 177 12.57 3.86 -24.30
C SER A 177 13.47 5.02 -23.85
N ASN A 178 14.35 4.82 -22.86
CA ASN A 178 15.27 5.84 -22.32
C ASN A 178 16.66 5.21 -22.07
N GLN A 179 17.58 5.35 -23.02
CA GLN A 179 18.92 4.75 -22.99
C GLN A 179 19.85 5.18 -21.83
N ASN A 180 19.40 5.92 -20.81
CA ASN A 180 20.30 6.47 -19.79
C ASN A 180 19.79 6.51 -18.34
N ARG A 181 18.83 5.65 -17.92
CA ARG A 181 18.50 5.54 -16.50
C ARG A 181 18.63 4.10 -16.04
N LYS A 182 19.69 3.82 -15.29
CA LYS A 182 19.84 2.60 -14.50
C LYS A 182 18.75 2.58 -13.43
N PHE A 183 17.76 1.70 -13.60
CA PHE A 183 16.82 1.33 -12.55
C PHE A 183 17.40 0.16 -11.73
N GLU A 184 18.60 0.34 -11.20
CA GLU A 184 19.18 -0.56 -10.21
C GLU A 184 18.52 -0.20 -8.87
N ASN A 185 17.82 -1.16 -8.27
CA ASN A 185 17.29 -1.15 -6.91
C ASN A 185 15.90 -0.50 -6.69
N VAL A 186 14.88 -1.11 -7.25
CA VAL A 186 13.55 -0.97 -6.66
C VAL A 186 13.47 -1.94 -5.47
N GLY A 187 13.73 -1.43 -4.27
CA GLY A 187 13.69 -2.23 -3.05
C GLY A 187 12.27 -2.29 -2.50
N VAL A 188 11.61 -3.41 -2.72
CA VAL A 188 10.37 -3.75 -2.01
C VAL A 188 10.68 -4.93 -1.11
N ARG A 189 10.42 -4.80 0.19
CA ARG A 189 10.53 -5.90 1.16
C ARG A 189 9.17 -6.28 1.66
N ALA A 190 8.88 -7.57 1.71
CA ALA A 190 7.79 -8.11 2.47
C ALA A 190 8.37 -8.86 3.65
N ASN A 191 7.92 -8.55 4.84
CA ASN A 191 8.17 -9.37 6.00
C ASN A 191 6.92 -10.25 6.19
N ALA A 192 7.06 -11.54 5.94
CA ALA A 192 6.04 -12.53 6.25
C ALA A 192 6.49 -13.27 7.50
N HIS A 193 5.86 -13.00 8.64
CA HIS A 193 5.89 -13.92 9.77
C HIS A 193 4.69 -14.84 9.64
N VAL A 194 4.96 -16.11 9.32
CA VAL A 194 3.99 -17.18 9.48
C VAL A 194 4.15 -17.66 10.92
N SER A 195 3.16 -17.38 11.78
CA SER A 195 3.02 -17.98 13.11
C SER A 195 2.40 -19.34 13.01
#